data_4a672adb3868e23fcf288d1798e75cd1
#
_entry.id   4a672adb3868e23fcf288d1798e75cd1
#
_cell.length_a   1.000
_cell.length_b   1.000
_cell.length_c   1.000
_cell.angle_alpha   90.00
_cell.angle_beta   90.00
_cell.angle_gamma   90.00
#
_symmetry.space_group_name_H-M   'P 1'
#
loop_
_entity.id
_entity.type
_entity.pdbx_description
1 polymer ?
#
loop_
_entity_poly.entity_id
_entity_poly.type
_entity_poly.pdbx_seq_one_letter_code
_entity_poly.pdbx_strand_id
1 'polypeptide(L)' 'MNMHDLGTDRARLEALRDHLEAVLTDSETTPRDLAAVSREYRQTIATLAATAPAAGTSKLDEIAARRRSRGA' A
#
# COMPACT_ATOMS: atom_id res chain seq x y z
N MET A 1 7.51 -17.36 15.35
CA MET A 1 6.25 -17.05 14.66
C MET A 1 6.36 -17.33 13.19
N ASN A 2 5.41 -18.04 12.66
CA ASN A 2 5.38 -18.39 11.25
C ASN A 2 4.91 -17.19 10.43
N MET A 3 5.41 -17.07 9.21
CA MET A 3 4.97 -16.04 8.29
C MET A 3 3.47 -16.06 8.05
N HIS A 4 2.88 -17.24 8.10
CA HIS A 4 1.43 -17.39 7.94
C HIS A 4 0.64 -16.78 9.08
N ASP A 5 1.24 -16.67 10.25
CA ASP A 5 0.56 -16.11 11.42
C ASP A 5 0.38 -14.60 11.30
N LEU A 6 1.12 -13.97 10.39
CA LEU A 6 0.93 -12.57 10.09
C LEU A 6 -0.19 -12.37 9.08
N GLY A 7 -0.93 -13.45 8.83
CA GLY A 7 -2.05 -13.44 7.92
C GLY A 7 -1.58 -13.53 6.49
N THR A 8 -1.21 -12.43 5.92
CA THR A 8 -0.85 -12.35 4.52
C THR A 8 0.34 -11.42 4.34
N ASP A 9 0.96 -11.52 3.19
CA ASP A 9 1.98 -10.57 2.80
C ASP A 9 1.40 -9.16 2.81
N ARG A 10 0.13 -9.03 2.49
CA ARG A 10 -0.55 -7.75 2.52
C ARG A 10 -0.56 -7.16 3.93
N ALA A 11 -0.85 -7.96 4.94
CA ALA A 11 -0.87 -7.47 6.32
C ALA A 11 0.50 -6.95 6.73
N ARG A 12 1.56 -7.65 6.32
CA ARG A 12 2.91 -7.20 6.61
C ARG A 12 3.28 -5.94 5.84
N LEU A 13 2.84 -5.83 4.61
CA LEU A 13 3.05 -4.64 3.81
C LEU A 13 2.32 -3.44 4.40
N GLU A 14 1.11 -3.66 4.92
CA GLU A 14 0.36 -2.59 5.57
C GLU A 14 1.06 -2.12 6.84
N ALA A 15 1.59 -3.05 7.61
CA ALA A 15 2.35 -2.70 8.81
C ALA A 15 3.62 -1.93 8.44
N LEU A 16 4.30 -2.33 7.38
CA LEU A 16 5.48 -1.63 6.90
C LEU A 16 5.11 -0.22 6.42
N ARG A 17 4.01 -0.09 5.68
CA ARG A 17 3.52 1.22 5.25
C ARG A 17 3.29 2.14 6.44
N ASP A 18 2.63 1.64 7.46
CA ASP A 18 2.34 2.44 8.65
C ASP A 18 3.61 2.87 9.36
N HIS A 19 4.58 1.97 9.44
CA HIS A 19 5.88 2.28 10.03
C HIS A 19 6.59 3.37 9.23
N LEU A 20 6.60 3.23 7.90
CA LEU A 20 7.25 4.22 7.04
C LEU A 20 6.56 5.58 7.13
N GLU A 21 5.24 5.59 7.24
CA GLU A 21 4.50 6.83 7.43
C GLU A 21 4.89 7.52 8.72
N ALA A 22 5.08 6.75 9.79
CA ALA A 22 5.51 7.32 11.06
C ALA A 22 6.89 7.94 10.94
N VAL A 23 7.80 7.29 10.23
CA VAL A 23 9.15 7.83 10.02
C VAL A 23 9.11 9.09 9.15
N LEU A 24 8.27 9.08 8.10
CA LEU A 24 8.16 10.23 7.19
C LEU A 24 7.62 11.48 7.90
N THR A 25 6.80 11.29 8.92
CA THR A 25 6.20 12.40 9.66
C THR A 25 6.98 12.75 10.93
N ASP A 26 8.06 12.03 11.21
CA ASP A 26 8.89 12.30 12.39
C ASP A 26 9.84 13.45 12.08
N SER A 27 9.77 14.50 12.88
CA SER A 27 10.60 15.69 12.69
C SER A 27 12.10 15.41 12.91
N GLU A 28 12.41 14.31 13.58
CA GLU A 28 13.80 13.94 13.86
C GLU A 28 14.44 13.18 12.71
N THR A 29 13.67 12.79 11.72
CA THR A 29 14.20 12.05 10.58
C THR A 29 15.08 12.97 9.73
N THR A 30 16.31 12.53 9.47
CA THR A 30 17.25 13.34 8.68
C THR A 30 16.83 13.38 7.22
N PRO A 31 17.25 14.42 6.46
CA PRO A 31 16.95 14.47 5.02
C PRO A 31 17.44 13.25 4.25
N ARG A 32 18.58 12.70 4.65
CA ARG A 32 19.13 11.50 4.03
C ARG A 32 18.20 10.31 4.22
N ASP A 33 17.75 10.13 5.47
CA ASP A 33 16.84 9.04 5.80
C ASP A 33 15.48 9.26 5.16
N LEU A 34 15.03 10.51 5.09
CA LEU A 34 13.77 10.83 4.42
C LEU A 34 13.78 10.40 2.96
N ALA A 35 14.89 10.62 2.26
CA ALA A 35 14.99 10.23 0.87
C ALA A 35 14.89 8.70 0.71
N ALA A 36 15.61 7.97 1.56
CA ALA A 36 15.58 6.50 1.53
C ALA A 36 14.20 5.96 1.89
N VAL A 37 13.62 6.48 2.96
CA VAL A 37 12.30 6.05 3.43
C VAL A 37 11.22 6.39 2.42
N SER A 38 11.31 7.54 1.76
CA SER A 38 10.35 7.93 0.72
C SER A 38 10.36 6.94 -0.43
N ARG A 39 11.54 6.47 -0.83
CA ARG A 39 11.66 5.48 -1.88
C ARG A 39 11.04 4.16 -1.46
N GLU A 40 11.33 3.72 -0.25
CA GLU A 40 10.75 2.49 0.30
C GLU A 40 9.24 2.60 0.41
N TYR A 41 8.76 3.75 0.84
CA TYR A 41 7.34 3.99 0.99
C TYR A 41 6.62 3.88 -0.35
N ARG A 42 7.14 4.53 -1.39
CA ARG A 42 6.53 4.47 -2.71
C ARG A 42 6.51 3.05 -3.25
N GLN A 43 7.59 2.31 -3.02
CA GLN A 43 7.65 0.92 -3.45
C GLN A 43 6.63 0.06 -2.70
N THR A 44 6.49 0.29 -1.40
CA THR A 44 5.51 -0.43 -0.57
C THR A 44 4.10 -0.15 -1.03
N ILE A 45 3.77 1.10 -1.30
CA ILE A 45 2.45 1.48 -1.79
C ILE A 45 2.17 0.83 -3.15
N ALA A 46 3.14 0.82 -4.04
CA ALA A 46 2.99 0.18 -5.34
C ALA A 46 2.75 -1.31 -5.20
N THR A 47 3.49 -1.96 -4.30
CA THR A 47 3.31 -3.39 -4.06
C THR A 47 1.94 -3.69 -3.45
N LEU A 48 1.49 -2.85 -2.51
CA LEU A 48 0.16 -3.01 -1.93
C LEU A 48 -0.93 -2.90 -2.99
N ALA A 49 -0.80 -1.95 -3.90
CA ALA A 49 -1.75 -1.79 -4.98
C ALA A 49 -1.79 -3.03 -5.89
N ALA A 50 -0.61 -3.62 -6.14
CA ALA A 50 -0.50 -4.80 -6.99
C ALA A 50 -1.05 -6.06 -6.31
N THR A 51 -1.05 -6.09 -4.98
CA THR A 51 -1.51 -7.24 -4.21
C THR A 51 -2.86 -6.97 -3.55
N ALA A 52 -3.65 -6.09 -4.12
CA ALA A 52 -4.96 -5.76 -3.58
C ALA A 52 -5.81 -7.01 -3.42
N PRO A 53 -6.57 -7.13 -2.33
CA PRO A 53 -7.43 -8.29 -2.11
C PRO A 53 -8.60 -8.30 -3.11
N ALA A 54 -9.29 -9.43 -3.18
CA ALA A 54 -10.42 -9.59 -4.09
C ALA A 54 -11.47 -8.49 -3.92
N ALA A 55 -11.69 -8.03 -2.70
CA ALA A 55 -12.63 -6.94 -2.44
C ALA A 55 -12.22 -5.66 -3.16
N GLY A 56 -10.91 -5.37 -3.19
CA GLY A 56 -10.39 -4.24 -3.94
C GLY A 56 -10.59 -4.40 -5.43
N THR A 57 -10.40 -5.60 -5.92
CA THR A 57 -10.63 -5.93 -7.33
C THR A 57 -12.09 -5.71 -7.70
N SER A 58 -13.02 -6.15 -6.84
CA SER A 58 -14.45 -5.93 -7.07
C SER A 58 -14.78 -4.45 -7.17
N LYS A 59 -14.13 -3.64 -6.35
CA LYS A 59 -14.35 -2.21 -6.39
C LYS A 59 -13.89 -1.61 -7.70
N LEU A 60 -12.76 -2.07 -8.20
CA LEU A 60 -12.26 -1.62 -9.50
C LEU A 60 -13.19 -2.05 -10.62
N ASP A 61 -13.74 -3.25 -10.52
CA ASP A 61 -14.71 -3.75 -11.49
C ASP A 61 -15.97 -2.89 -11.50
N GLU A 62 -16.43 -2.46 -10.32
CA GLU A 62 -17.57 -1.57 -10.22
C GLU A 62 -17.32 -0.25 -10.91
N ILE A 63 -16.14 0.31 -10.72
CA ILE A 63 -15.77 1.56 -11.35
C ILE A 63 -15.73 1.41 -12.86
N ALA A 64 -15.15 0.32 -13.33
CA ALA A 64 -15.10 0.02 -14.76
C ALA A 64 -16.50 -0.14 -15.35
N ALA A 65 -17.39 -0.82 -14.62
CA ALA A 65 -18.77 -1.00 -15.05
C ALA A 65 -19.50 0.34 -15.14
N ARG A 66 -19.29 1.21 -14.19
CA ARG A 66 -19.90 2.55 -14.21
C ARG A 66 -19.43 3.35 -15.41
N ARG A 67 -18.13 3.28 -15.71
CA ARG A 67 -17.59 3.97 -16.88
C ARG A 67 -18.22 3.47 -18.16
N ARG A 68 -18.37 2.16 -18.28
CA ARG A 68 -19.00 1.57 -19.46
C ARG A 68 -20.44 2.02 -19.60
N SER A 69 -21.17 2.05 -18.49
CA SER A 69 -22.56 2.51 -18.49
C SER A 69 -22.67 3.93 -18.96
N ARG A 70 -21.77 4.79 -18.51
CA ARG A 70 -21.80 6.19 -18.92
C ARG A 70 -21.39 6.39 -20.37
N GLY A 71 -20.48 5.56 -20.83
CA GLY A 71 -19.98 5.67 -22.19
C GLY A 71 -20.92 5.07 -23.23
N ALA A 72 -21.87 4.31 -22.77
CA ALA A 72 -22.83 3.66 -23.69
C ALA A 72 -23.97 4.64 -24.08
#